data_7f0ba7d87a2a18c945a38153f06654d2
#
_entry.id   7f0ba7d87a2a18c945a38153f06654d2
#
_cell.length_a   1.000
_cell.length_b   1.000
_cell.length_c   1.000
_cell.angle_alpha   90.00
_cell.angle_beta   90.00
_cell.angle_gamma   90.00
#
_symmetry.space_group_name_H-M   'P 1'
#
loop_
_entity.id
_entity.type
_entity.pdbx_description
1 polymer ?
#
loop_
_entity_poly.entity_id
_entity_poly.type
_entity_poly.pdbx_seq_one_letter_code
_entity_poly.pdbx_strand_id
1 'polypeptide(L)' 'MENVTTSILYMNTNNGWTEFQEGDKIDCVQNRIVTFNSNMMHTGYTCTDQKRKMVINFNYGTN' A
#
# COMPACT_ATOMS: atom_id res chain seq x y z
N MET A 1 -3.60 14.39 -16.16
CA MET A 1 -2.96 13.08 -16.19
C MET A 1 -3.98 11.99 -16.08
N GLU A 2 -3.98 11.11 -17.04
CA GLU A 2 -5.03 10.11 -17.20
C GLU A 2 -4.80 8.89 -16.31
N ASN A 3 -3.56 8.42 -16.27
CA ASN A 3 -3.24 7.19 -15.58
C ASN A 3 -2.09 7.42 -14.62
N VAL A 4 -2.37 7.31 -13.35
CA VAL A 4 -1.35 7.36 -12.32
C VAL A 4 -1.36 6.02 -11.58
N THR A 5 -0.21 5.42 -11.50
CA THR A 5 -0.03 4.15 -10.82
C THR A 5 0.63 4.39 -9.48
N THR A 6 0.13 3.75 -8.45
CA THR A 6 0.72 3.81 -7.12
C THR A 6 1.29 2.45 -6.77
N SER A 7 2.51 2.43 -6.28
CA SER A 7 3.15 1.22 -5.76
C SER A 7 3.54 1.45 -4.32
N ILE A 8 3.27 0.48 -3.48
CA ILE A 8 3.63 0.52 -2.07
C ILE A 8 4.60 -0.62 -1.80
N LEU A 9 5.78 -0.28 -1.31
CA LEU A 9 6.77 -1.27 -0.86
C LEU A 9 6.72 -1.33 0.66
N TYR A 10 6.43 -2.51 1.18
CA TYR A 10 6.41 -2.72 2.62
C TYR A 10 7.83 -3.02 3.12
N MET A 11 8.31 -2.18 4.02
CA MET A 11 9.70 -2.22 4.51
C MET A 11 9.86 -3.15 5.70
N ASN A 12 8.79 -3.45 6.41
CA ASN A 12 8.83 -4.38 7.53
C ASN A 12 7.55 -5.20 7.59
N THR A 13 7.62 -6.34 8.26
CA THR A 13 6.44 -7.16 8.50
C THR A 13 5.77 -6.71 9.78
N ASN A 14 4.47 -6.49 9.72
CA ASN A 14 3.67 -6.08 10.87
C ASN A 14 2.21 -6.49 10.66
N ASN A 15 1.37 -6.28 11.65
CA ASN A 15 -0.03 -6.64 11.56
C ASN A 15 -0.93 -5.54 10.98
N GLY A 16 -0.34 -4.47 10.47
CA GLY A 16 -1.08 -3.48 9.71
C GLY A 16 -1.41 -3.99 8.32
N TRP A 17 -2.24 -3.29 7.61
CA TRP A 17 -2.63 -3.68 6.25
C TRP A 17 -3.12 -2.48 5.46
N THR A 18 -3.25 -2.69 4.15
CA THR A 18 -3.89 -1.74 3.25
C THR A 18 -5.18 -2.38 2.75
N GLU A 19 -6.28 -1.67 2.87
CA GLU A 19 -7.57 -2.17 2.44
C GLU A 19 -8.09 -1.33 1.29
N PHE A 20 -8.57 -1.99 0.25
CA PHE A 20 -9.14 -1.33 -0.92
C PHE A 20 -10.65 -1.29 -0.81
N GLN A 21 -11.25 -0.33 -1.49
CA GLN A 21 -12.69 -0.12 -1.46
C GLN A 21 -13.48 -1.38 -1.83
N GLU A 22 -12.89 -2.22 -2.68
CA GLU A 22 -13.53 -3.46 -3.12
C GLU A 22 -13.52 -4.56 -2.07
N GLY A 23 -12.85 -4.33 -0.96
CA GLY A 23 -12.77 -5.30 0.13
C GLY A 23 -11.48 -6.11 0.17
N ASP A 24 -10.61 -5.94 -0.81
CA ASP A 24 -9.32 -6.60 -0.81
C ASP A 24 -8.42 -6.03 0.28
N LYS A 25 -7.65 -6.90 0.89
CA LYS A 25 -6.81 -6.55 2.02
C LYS A 25 -5.41 -7.10 1.78
N ILE A 26 -4.41 -6.22 1.88
CA ILE A 26 -3.01 -6.59 1.68
C ILE A 26 -2.26 -6.42 2.99
N ASP A 27 -1.75 -7.52 3.53
CA ASP A 27 -0.99 -7.48 4.77
C ASP A 27 0.41 -6.92 4.54
N CYS A 28 0.94 -6.25 5.55
CA CYS A 28 2.30 -5.71 5.50
C CYS A 28 3.30 -6.83 5.74
N VAL A 29 3.94 -7.28 4.67
CA VAL A 29 5.00 -8.29 4.70
C VAL A 29 6.23 -7.67 4.07
N GLN A 30 7.34 -7.74 4.76
CA GLN A 30 8.61 -7.16 4.31
C GLN A 30 8.93 -7.59 2.87
N ASN A 31 9.34 -6.63 2.08
CA ASN A 31 9.69 -6.79 0.66
C ASN A 31 8.50 -7.06 -0.26
N ARG A 32 7.27 -6.99 0.23
CA ARG A 32 6.09 -7.09 -0.62
C ARG A 32 5.85 -5.74 -1.30
N ILE A 33 5.57 -5.80 -2.60
CA ILE A 33 5.17 -4.62 -3.37
C ILE A 33 3.74 -4.84 -3.86
N VAL A 34 2.88 -3.85 -3.66
CA VAL A 34 1.55 -3.83 -4.25
C VAL A 34 1.46 -2.64 -5.19
N THR A 35 0.94 -2.89 -6.38
CA THR A 35 0.80 -1.86 -7.42
C THR A 35 -0.66 -1.78 -7.83
N PHE A 36 -1.19 -0.58 -7.88
CA PHE A 36 -2.58 -0.36 -8.23
C PHE A 36 -2.77 1.01 -8.87
N ASN A 37 -3.90 1.18 -9.54
CA ASN A 37 -4.25 2.47 -10.13
C ASN A 37 -4.58 3.45 -9.00
N SER A 38 -4.06 4.67 -9.09
CA SER A 38 -4.27 5.69 -8.06
C SER A 38 -5.73 6.10 -7.91
N ASN A 39 -6.59 5.75 -8.88
CA ASN A 39 -8.02 5.99 -8.77
C ASN A 39 -8.69 5.08 -7.74
N MET A 40 -8.06 3.98 -7.37
CA MET A 40 -8.64 3.07 -6.39
C MET A 40 -8.61 3.69 -5.01
N MET A 41 -9.76 3.67 -4.36
CA MET A 41 -9.85 4.10 -2.98
C MET A 41 -9.20 3.05 -2.09
N HIS A 42 -8.33 3.50 -1.20
CA HIS A 42 -7.65 2.59 -0.29
C HIS A 42 -7.41 3.28 1.05
N THR A 43 -7.28 2.48 2.09
CA THR A 43 -7.01 2.97 3.45
C THR A 43 -5.88 2.14 4.04
N GLY A 44 -4.88 2.82 4.59
CA GLY A 44 -3.82 2.16 5.31
C GLY A 44 -4.15 2.05 6.78
N TYR A 45 -3.98 0.85 7.34
CA TYR A 45 -4.20 0.61 8.77
C TYR A 45 -2.86 0.38 9.44
N THR A 46 -2.66 1.06 10.57
CA THR A 46 -1.41 1.00 11.28
C THR A 46 -1.28 -0.32 12.04
N CYS A 47 -0.05 -0.65 12.40
CA CYS A 47 0.22 -1.87 13.14
C CYS A 47 0.12 -1.65 14.65
N THR A 48 -0.03 -2.76 15.36
CA THR A 48 -0.02 -2.76 16.83
C THR A 48 1.10 -3.64 17.39
N ASP A 49 1.77 -4.42 16.54
CA ASP A 49 2.82 -5.35 16.96
C ASP A 49 4.23 -4.81 16.74
N GLN A 50 4.36 -3.67 16.06
CA GLN A 50 5.63 -3.00 15.82
C GLN A 50 5.49 -1.52 16.18
N LYS A 51 6.59 -0.87 16.46
CA LYS A 51 6.57 0.56 16.80
C LYS A 51 6.04 1.41 15.66
N ARG A 52 6.24 0.99 14.43
CA ARG A 52 5.75 1.71 13.27
C ARG A 52 5.59 0.78 12.07
N LYS A 53 4.68 1.16 11.21
CA LYS A 53 4.51 0.56 9.91
C LYS A 53 5.41 1.33 8.95
N MET A 54 6.34 0.65 8.30
CA MET A 54 7.29 1.28 7.38
C MET A 54 6.96 0.91 5.95
N VAL A 55 6.63 1.93 5.15
CA VAL A 55 6.29 1.74 3.75
C VAL A 55 6.92 2.85 2.92
N ILE A 56 7.16 2.57 1.64
CA ILE A 56 7.56 3.58 0.67
C ILE A 56 6.50 3.60 -0.41
N ASN A 57 5.96 4.77 -0.69
CA ASN A 57 4.96 4.96 -1.74
C ASN A 57 5.63 5.56 -2.95
N PHE A 58 5.31 5.00 -4.13
CA PHE A 58 5.76 5.54 -5.40
C PHE A 58 4.53 5.88 -6.23
N ASN A 59 4.53 7.07 -6.80
CA ASN A 59 3.49 7.47 -7.74
C ASN A 59 4.15 7.79 -9.06
N TYR A 60 3.66 7.21 -10.13
CA TYR A 60 4.17 7.53 -11.46
C TYR A 60 3.02 7.49 -12.45
N GLY A 61 3.13 8.37 -13.46
CA GLY A 61 2.09 8.49 -14.45
C GLY A 61 2.51 7.92 -15.78
N THR A 62 1.52 7.49 -16.55
CA THR A 62 1.69 7.09 -17.93
C THR A 62 0.75 7.91 -18.80
N ASN A 63 1.23 8.29 -19.93
CA ASN A 63 0.43 9.06 -20.90
C ASN A 63 -0.04 8.17 -22.04
#